data_39803c82bca7feaeabf72c451b5070eb
#
_entry.id   39803c82bca7feaeabf72c451b5070eb
#
_cell.length_a   1.000
_cell.length_b   1.000
_cell.length_c   1.000
_cell.angle_alpha   90.00
_cell.angle_beta   90.00
_cell.angle_gamma   90.00
#
_symmetry.space_group_name_H-M   'P 1'
#
loop_
_entity.id
_entity.type
_entity.pdbx_description
1 polymer ?
#
loop_
_entity_poly.entity_id
_entity_poly.type
_entity_poly.pdbx_seq_one_letter_code
_entity_poly.pdbx_strand_id
1 'polypeptide(L)'
;MRQSQILPTRQQTVHRSHRMSESLLPVILCLLSAVTVAATNMFVKRGGDVLTARMAVAIVMGLSVLPFAPFVPTPPPETWSLILISVVVHWFYQFCLVRALHRGDLSLVFPVMRGLAPLVTACAAIFVLNEYLTVLQSAGLLLASLAIIVFALPTGQTATARKLDRSALVWALLTALGVGMYAVADTRAARAMPDPMTFVVWLFLLDWVGVTVVAVIQRRGQIGEAMARQWKGGLAGGMLGTISYGLAIYAYTLTDAAVVTALRETSVVFAAALGAIFLKEGFGYRRIIAAAILSGGLLLMQAGA
;
A
#
# COMPACT_ATOMS: atom_id res chain seq x y z
N MET A 1 -15.14 14.74 57.23
CA MET A 1 -14.43 14.54 55.96
C MET A 1 -15.37 13.80 54.97
N ARG A 2 -16.02 14.54 54.07
CA ARG A 2 -16.88 13.98 53.02
C ARG A 2 -16.06 13.88 51.74
N GLN A 3 -15.78 12.67 51.24
CA GLN A 3 -15.25 12.46 49.92
C GLN A 3 -16.37 12.72 48.88
N SER A 4 -16.23 13.82 48.13
CA SER A 4 -17.06 14.10 46.99
C SER A 4 -16.59 13.19 45.82
N GLN A 5 -17.36 12.16 45.52
CA GLN A 5 -17.21 11.40 44.25
C GLN A 5 -17.61 12.35 43.12
N ILE A 6 -16.62 12.79 42.36
CA ILE A 6 -16.82 13.55 41.12
C ILE A 6 -17.20 12.55 40.03
N LEU A 7 -18.51 12.45 39.73
CA LEU A 7 -18.99 11.75 38.56
C LEU A 7 -18.48 12.47 37.31
N PRO A 8 -17.97 11.75 36.28
CA PRO A 8 -17.53 12.39 35.05
C PRO A 8 -18.71 13.06 34.36
N THR A 9 -18.57 14.33 34.08
CA THR A 9 -19.59 15.15 33.42
C THR A 9 -19.83 14.62 32.00
N ARG A 10 -21.08 14.67 31.55
CA ARG A 10 -21.55 14.24 30.21
C ARG A 10 -20.69 14.81 29.07
N GLN A 11 -20.06 15.95 29.26
CA GLN A 11 -19.10 16.52 28.29
C GLN A 11 -17.79 15.75 28.19
N GLN A 12 -17.29 15.14 29.28
CA GLN A 12 -16.06 14.31 29.22
C GLN A 12 -16.27 12.99 28.52
N THR A 13 -17.48 12.41 28.65
CA THR A 13 -17.85 11.18 27.93
C THR A 13 -18.04 11.44 26.41
N VAL A 14 -18.64 12.55 26.03
CA VAL A 14 -18.80 12.95 24.62
C VAL A 14 -17.45 13.25 23.96
N HIS A 15 -16.57 13.95 24.68
CA HIS A 15 -15.22 14.24 24.16
C HIS A 15 -14.33 12.99 24.03
N ARG A 16 -14.52 12.01 24.93
CA ARG A 16 -13.79 10.73 24.88
C ARG A 16 -14.31 9.82 23.74
N SER A 17 -15.62 9.81 23.50
CA SER A 17 -16.21 9.05 22.38
C SER A 17 -15.84 9.67 21.02
N HIS A 18 -15.72 11.00 20.93
CA HIS A 18 -15.29 11.69 19.72
C HIS A 18 -13.81 11.40 19.40
N ARG A 19 -12.92 11.45 20.39
CA ARG A 19 -11.50 11.07 20.22
C ARG A 19 -11.31 9.60 19.84
N MET A 20 -12.10 8.68 20.41
CA MET A 20 -12.04 7.26 20.05
C MET A 20 -12.54 7.02 18.62
N SER A 21 -13.55 7.75 18.16
CA SER A 21 -14.02 7.62 16.78
C SER A 21 -13.01 8.20 15.77
N GLU A 22 -12.31 9.27 16.11
CA GLU A 22 -11.24 9.86 15.32
C GLU A 22 -10.03 8.92 15.19
N SER A 23 -9.72 8.12 16.23
CA SER A 23 -8.61 7.16 16.19
C SER A 23 -8.92 5.87 15.40
N LEU A 24 -10.20 5.49 15.28
CA LEU A 24 -10.60 4.26 14.57
C LEU A 24 -10.78 4.46 13.06
N LEU A 25 -11.13 5.67 12.62
CA LEU A 25 -11.36 5.96 11.21
C LEU A 25 -10.15 5.64 10.32
N PRO A 26 -8.91 6.09 10.62
CA PRO A 26 -7.74 5.72 9.82
C PRO A 26 -7.52 4.20 9.74
N VAL A 27 -7.74 3.48 10.84
CA VAL A 27 -7.60 2.02 10.90
C VAL A 27 -8.59 1.35 9.95
N ILE A 28 -9.86 1.75 10.01
CA ILE A 28 -10.92 1.21 9.14
C ILE A 28 -10.60 1.48 7.66
N LEU A 29 -10.19 2.72 7.33
CA LEU A 29 -9.79 3.09 5.97
C LEU A 29 -8.62 2.24 5.47
N CYS A 30 -7.60 2.05 6.30
CA CYS A 30 -6.44 1.22 5.96
C CYS A 30 -6.81 -0.26 5.76
N LEU A 31 -7.67 -0.84 6.60
CA LEU A 31 -8.11 -2.22 6.45
C LEU A 31 -8.98 -2.42 5.20
N LEU A 32 -9.91 -1.50 4.91
CA LEU A 32 -10.67 -1.51 3.66
C LEU A 32 -9.75 -1.37 2.44
N SER A 33 -8.76 -0.46 2.51
CA SER A 33 -7.71 -0.33 1.50
C SER A 33 -6.92 -1.63 1.33
N ALA A 34 -6.59 -2.32 2.43
CA ALA A 34 -5.86 -3.58 2.39
C ALA A 34 -6.65 -4.71 1.72
N VAL A 35 -7.95 -4.82 2.00
CA VAL A 35 -8.84 -5.80 1.34
C VAL A 35 -8.94 -5.51 -0.17
N THR A 36 -9.17 -4.25 -0.55
CA THR A 36 -9.34 -3.87 -1.95
C THR A 36 -8.05 -4.01 -2.75
N VAL A 37 -6.88 -3.70 -2.18
CA VAL A 37 -5.60 -3.94 -2.85
C VAL A 37 -5.28 -5.44 -2.96
N ALA A 38 -5.68 -6.26 -1.98
CA ALA A 38 -5.54 -7.71 -2.07
C ALA A 38 -6.35 -8.28 -3.24
N ALA A 39 -7.59 -7.81 -3.40
CA ALA A 39 -8.44 -8.16 -4.54
C ALA A 39 -7.86 -7.68 -5.87
N THR A 40 -7.35 -6.44 -5.95
CA THR A 40 -6.64 -5.93 -7.13
C THR A 40 -5.48 -6.83 -7.54
N ASN A 41 -4.62 -7.21 -6.58
CA ASN A 41 -3.48 -8.08 -6.85
C ASN A 41 -3.90 -9.49 -7.33
N MET A 42 -5.03 -9.99 -6.87
CA MET A 42 -5.59 -11.26 -7.37
C MET A 42 -5.97 -11.17 -8.86
N PHE A 43 -6.58 -10.05 -9.31
CA PHE A 43 -6.88 -9.85 -10.72
C PHE A 43 -5.63 -9.70 -11.58
N VAL A 44 -4.62 -8.97 -11.10
CA VAL A 44 -3.31 -8.85 -11.77
C VAL A 44 -2.64 -10.22 -11.92
N LYS A 45 -2.64 -11.05 -10.87
CA LYS A 45 -2.03 -12.38 -10.88
C LYS A 45 -2.71 -13.33 -11.90
N ARG A 46 -4.05 -13.29 -11.99
CA ARG A 46 -4.81 -14.14 -12.93
C ARG A 46 -4.51 -13.86 -14.40
N GLY A 47 -4.03 -12.69 -14.72
CA GLY A 47 -3.73 -12.28 -16.08
C GLY A 47 -2.49 -12.94 -16.71
N GLY A 48 -1.57 -13.47 -15.91
CA GLY A 48 -0.33 -14.12 -16.36
C GLY A 48 0.76 -13.15 -16.80
N ASP A 49 0.45 -12.07 -17.50
CA ASP A 49 1.38 -10.99 -17.86
C ASP A 49 1.28 -9.80 -16.91
N VAL A 50 2.17 -9.80 -15.92
CA VAL A 50 2.15 -8.78 -14.84
C VAL A 50 2.31 -7.36 -15.37
N LEU A 51 3.17 -7.13 -16.37
CA LEU A 51 3.42 -5.79 -16.90
C LEU A 51 2.18 -5.25 -17.60
N THR A 52 1.57 -6.02 -18.50
CA THR A 52 0.36 -5.62 -19.23
C THR A 52 -0.83 -5.49 -18.26
N ALA A 53 -0.97 -6.39 -17.29
CA ALA A 53 -2.01 -6.29 -16.27
C ALA A 53 -1.88 -5.01 -15.43
N ARG A 54 -0.66 -4.63 -15.03
CA ARG A 54 -0.41 -3.37 -14.32
C ARG A 54 -0.70 -2.13 -15.18
N MET A 55 -0.31 -2.17 -16.46
CA MET A 55 -0.66 -1.11 -17.41
C MET A 55 -2.19 -0.96 -17.51
N ALA A 56 -2.93 -2.06 -17.68
CA ALA A 56 -4.38 -2.04 -17.75
C ALA A 56 -5.01 -1.47 -16.48
N VAL A 57 -4.53 -1.88 -15.31
CA VAL A 57 -4.97 -1.35 -14.00
C VAL A 57 -4.69 0.17 -13.92
N ALA A 58 -3.49 0.62 -14.25
CA ALA A 58 -3.11 2.04 -14.17
C ALA A 58 -3.94 2.92 -15.12
N ILE A 59 -4.17 2.46 -16.36
CA ILE A 59 -5.04 3.16 -17.32
C ILE A 59 -6.46 3.29 -16.76
N VAL A 60 -7.01 2.21 -16.20
CA VAL A 60 -8.37 2.24 -15.61
C VAL A 60 -8.41 3.15 -14.39
N MET A 61 -7.37 3.17 -13.55
CA MET A 61 -7.27 4.12 -12.43
C MET A 61 -7.33 5.56 -12.94
N GLY A 62 -6.54 5.92 -13.96
CA GLY A 62 -6.57 7.23 -14.59
C GLY A 62 -7.93 7.58 -15.20
N LEU A 63 -8.53 6.63 -15.94
CA LEU A 63 -9.86 6.84 -16.57
C LEU A 63 -10.98 6.93 -15.53
N SER A 64 -10.89 6.19 -14.42
CA SER A 64 -11.93 6.21 -13.37
C SER A 64 -12.01 7.54 -12.63
N VAL A 65 -10.90 8.28 -12.54
CA VAL A 65 -10.87 9.60 -11.90
C VAL A 65 -11.13 10.76 -12.87
N LEU A 66 -11.01 10.53 -14.17
CA LEU A 66 -11.20 11.56 -15.20
C LEU A 66 -12.54 12.29 -15.10
N PRO A 67 -13.69 11.62 -14.87
CA PRO A 67 -14.98 12.31 -14.70
C PRO A 67 -15.04 13.24 -13.49
N PHE A 68 -14.18 13.02 -12.49
CA PHE A 68 -14.14 13.82 -11.27
C PHE A 68 -13.19 15.03 -11.39
N ALA A 69 -12.31 15.06 -12.39
CA ALA A 69 -11.35 16.14 -12.59
C ALA A 69 -11.98 17.56 -12.65
N PRO A 70 -13.17 17.75 -13.27
CA PRO A 70 -13.82 19.06 -13.25
C PRO A 70 -14.41 19.46 -11.89
N PHE A 71 -14.61 18.52 -10.99
CA PHE A 71 -15.28 18.73 -9.70
C PHE A 71 -14.30 18.91 -8.54
N VAL A 72 -13.02 18.58 -8.73
CA VAL A 72 -11.99 18.83 -7.72
C VAL A 72 -11.31 20.17 -8.00
N PRO A 73 -10.87 20.90 -6.96
CA PRO A 73 -10.09 22.12 -7.15
C PRO A 73 -8.83 21.86 -7.99
N THR A 74 -8.42 22.84 -8.79
CA THR A 74 -7.10 22.77 -9.43
C THR A 74 -6.02 22.87 -8.37
N PRO A 75 -4.94 22.04 -8.44
CA PRO A 75 -3.85 22.13 -7.49
C PRO A 75 -3.25 23.54 -7.48
N PRO A 76 -2.99 24.12 -6.30
CA PRO A 76 -2.26 25.38 -6.21
C PRO A 76 -0.90 25.29 -6.94
N PRO A 77 -0.43 26.35 -7.60
CA PRO A 77 0.80 26.31 -8.39
C PRO A 77 2.03 25.74 -7.65
N GLU A 78 2.14 26.05 -6.37
CA GLU A 78 3.21 25.58 -5.47
C GLU A 78 3.17 24.07 -5.20
N THR A 79 2.00 23.43 -5.34
CA THR A 79 1.83 21.98 -5.03
C THR A 79 2.12 21.07 -6.22
N TRP A 80 2.22 21.61 -7.45
CA TRP A 80 2.52 20.81 -8.64
C TRP A 80 3.86 20.08 -8.53
N SER A 81 4.87 20.70 -7.92
CA SER A 81 6.16 20.04 -7.68
C SER A 81 6.02 18.79 -6.81
N LEU A 82 5.13 18.79 -5.83
CA LEU A 82 4.86 17.65 -4.97
C LEU A 82 4.17 16.52 -5.73
N ILE A 83 3.18 16.85 -6.58
CA ILE A 83 2.53 15.87 -7.46
C ILE A 83 3.54 15.23 -8.40
N LEU A 84 4.37 16.04 -9.07
CA LEU A 84 5.37 15.52 -10.00
C LEU A 84 6.43 14.65 -9.32
N ILE A 85 6.87 15.02 -8.11
CA ILE A 85 7.77 14.19 -7.31
C ILE A 85 7.09 12.83 -7.02
N SER A 86 5.83 12.83 -6.57
CA SER A 86 5.08 11.60 -6.34
C SER A 86 5.00 10.74 -7.61
N VAL A 87 4.63 11.31 -8.75
CA VAL A 87 4.56 10.60 -10.04
C VAL A 87 5.90 9.96 -10.40
N VAL A 88 7.01 10.70 -10.30
CA VAL A 88 8.36 10.19 -10.61
C VAL A 88 8.74 9.04 -9.67
N VAL A 89 8.44 9.18 -8.38
CA VAL A 89 8.71 8.12 -7.39
C VAL A 89 7.85 6.89 -7.64
N HIS A 90 6.58 7.06 -8.05
CA HIS A 90 5.72 5.96 -8.46
C HIS A 90 6.29 5.23 -9.69
N TRP A 91 6.76 5.96 -10.70
CA TRP A 91 7.40 5.35 -11.88
C TRP A 91 8.67 4.59 -11.51
N PHE A 92 9.51 5.15 -10.64
CA PHE A 92 10.69 4.47 -10.09
C PHE A 92 10.29 3.17 -9.39
N TYR A 93 9.32 3.23 -8.48
CA TYR A 93 8.77 2.05 -7.79
C TYR A 93 8.29 0.99 -8.77
N GLN A 94 7.45 1.36 -9.75
CA GLN A 94 6.89 0.44 -10.73
C GLN A 94 7.99 -0.19 -11.60
N PHE A 95 8.98 0.58 -12.01
CA PHE A 95 10.13 0.07 -12.75
C PHE A 95 10.92 -0.95 -11.93
N CYS A 96 11.26 -0.64 -10.69
CA CYS A 96 11.98 -1.55 -9.79
C CYS A 96 11.18 -2.85 -9.55
N LEU A 97 9.87 -2.74 -9.33
CA LEU A 97 8.99 -3.89 -9.14
C LEU A 97 8.98 -4.83 -10.35
N VAL A 98 8.82 -4.28 -11.56
CA VAL A 98 8.86 -5.08 -12.79
C VAL A 98 10.21 -5.79 -12.91
N ARG A 99 11.32 -5.10 -12.65
CA ARG A 99 12.67 -5.68 -12.67
C ARG A 99 12.87 -6.77 -11.62
N ALA A 100 12.35 -6.58 -10.41
CA ALA A 100 12.40 -7.56 -9.34
C ALA A 100 11.65 -8.84 -9.72
N LEU A 101 10.42 -8.71 -10.24
CA LEU A 101 9.57 -9.83 -10.62
C LEU A 101 10.07 -10.59 -11.85
N HIS A 102 10.82 -9.93 -12.74
CA HIS A 102 11.45 -10.61 -13.88
C HIS A 102 12.70 -11.43 -13.50
N ARG A 103 13.38 -11.09 -12.38
CA ARG A 103 14.64 -11.71 -11.97
C ARG A 103 14.51 -12.67 -10.80
N GLY A 104 13.48 -12.53 -9.99
CA GLY A 104 13.28 -13.32 -8.80
C GLY A 104 11.92 -13.96 -8.69
N ASP A 105 11.87 -15.04 -7.92
CA ASP A 105 10.60 -15.65 -7.59
C ASP A 105 9.78 -14.72 -6.70
N LEU A 106 8.47 -14.71 -6.92
CA LEU A 106 7.53 -13.93 -6.13
C LEU A 106 7.68 -14.22 -4.62
N SER A 107 8.02 -15.47 -4.28
CA SER A 107 8.24 -15.93 -2.92
C SER A 107 9.44 -15.29 -2.21
N LEU A 108 10.42 -14.74 -2.95
CA LEU A 108 11.55 -13.99 -2.38
C LEU A 108 11.29 -12.49 -2.43
N VAL A 109 10.88 -12.00 -3.60
CA VAL A 109 10.71 -10.57 -3.87
C VAL A 109 9.62 -9.94 -2.98
N PHE A 110 8.49 -10.64 -2.86
CA PHE A 110 7.32 -10.11 -2.16
C PHE A 110 7.54 -9.90 -0.66
N PRO A 111 8.15 -10.86 0.09
CA PRO A 111 8.45 -10.67 1.52
C PRO A 111 9.38 -9.49 1.78
N VAL A 112 10.44 -9.39 0.97
CA VAL A 112 11.43 -8.31 1.13
C VAL A 112 10.79 -6.97 0.88
N MET A 113 10.10 -6.84 -0.23
CA MET A 113 9.44 -5.60 -0.64
C MET A 113 8.39 -5.14 0.38
N ARG A 114 7.52 -6.04 0.82
CA ARG A 114 6.41 -5.73 1.71
C ARG A 114 6.82 -5.58 3.17
N GLY A 115 7.74 -6.43 3.65
CA GLY A 115 8.20 -6.37 5.04
C GLY A 115 9.08 -5.15 5.34
N LEU A 116 9.83 -4.66 4.34
CA LEU A 116 10.71 -3.50 4.54
C LEU A 116 10.03 -2.16 4.23
N ALA A 117 8.97 -2.14 3.43
CA ALA A 117 8.31 -0.89 3.05
C ALA A 117 7.90 -0.01 4.24
N PRO A 118 7.24 -0.53 5.29
CA PRO A 118 6.87 0.30 6.45
C PRO A 118 8.07 0.87 7.19
N LEU A 119 9.18 0.13 7.28
CA LEU A 119 10.42 0.59 7.91
C LEU A 119 11.05 1.73 7.10
N VAL A 120 11.10 1.60 5.78
CA VAL A 120 11.59 2.67 4.90
C VAL A 120 10.68 3.90 5.00
N THR A 121 9.36 3.70 5.04
CA THR A 121 8.40 4.81 5.25
C THR A 121 8.68 5.52 6.56
N ALA A 122 8.85 4.81 7.66
CA ALA A 122 9.14 5.40 8.96
C ALA A 122 10.45 6.21 8.94
N CYS A 123 11.52 5.64 8.38
CA CYS A 123 12.79 6.36 8.24
C CYS A 123 12.65 7.62 7.36
N ALA A 124 11.98 7.54 6.22
CA ALA A 124 11.80 8.67 5.33
C ALA A 124 10.87 9.76 5.91
N ALA A 125 9.85 9.35 6.69
CA ALA A 125 8.90 10.25 7.34
C ALA A 125 9.58 11.17 8.39
N ILE A 126 10.60 10.70 9.08
CA ILE A 126 11.40 11.52 10.00
C ILE A 126 11.98 12.74 9.29
N PHE A 127 12.56 12.54 8.09
CA PHE A 127 13.26 13.63 7.37
C PHE A 127 12.33 14.51 6.54
N VAL A 128 11.23 13.97 6.05
CA VAL A 128 10.35 14.67 5.08
C VAL A 128 9.10 15.23 5.74
N LEU A 129 8.54 14.49 6.70
CA LEU A 129 7.26 14.83 7.38
C LEU A 129 7.46 15.29 8.82
N ASN A 130 8.67 15.15 9.39
CA ASN A 130 8.97 15.35 10.82
C ASN A 130 8.09 14.45 11.73
N GLU A 131 7.77 13.25 11.26
CA GLU A 131 7.03 12.25 12.04
C GLU A 131 8.00 11.37 12.82
N TYR A 132 7.84 11.32 14.15
CA TYR A 132 8.67 10.54 15.06
C TYR A 132 7.82 9.50 15.76
N LEU A 133 8.15 8.23 15.54
CA LEU A 133 7.47 7.14 16.22
C LEU A 133 7.91 7.04 17.68
N THR A 134 6.96 6.78 18.57
CA THR A 134 7.26 6.42 19.96
C THR A 134 8.02 5.08 20.01
N VAL A 135 8.62 4.76 21.15
CA VAL A 135 9.29 3.47 21.35
C VAL A 135 8.34 2.29 21.12
N LEU A 136 7.10 2.43 21.58
CA LEU A 136 6.07 1.39 21.43
C LEU A 136 5.65 1.23 19.98
N GLN A 137 5.45 2.33 19.25
CA GLN A 137 5.18 2.31 17.81
C GLN A 137 6.33 1.67 17.03
N SER A 138 7.57 2.03 17.35
CA SER A 138 8.77 1.45 16.71
C SER A 138 8.89 -0.04 16.95
N ALA A 139 8.64 -0.51 18.18
CA ALA A 139 8.62 -1.93 18.51
C ALA A 139 7.51 -2.67 17.74
N GLY A 140 6.31 -2.10 17.71
CA GLY A 140 5.18 -2.63 16.95
C GLY A 140 5.47 -2.71 15.45
N LEU A 141 6.08 -1.68 14.88
CA LEU A 141 6.48 -1.62 13.47
C LEU A 141 7.51 -2.71 13.12
N LEU A 142 8.55 -2.88 13.95
CA LEU A 142 9.56 -3.94 13.77
C LEU A 142 8.91 -5.33 13.83
N LEU A 143 8.04 -5.55 14.81
CA LEU A 143 7.32 -6.82 14.98
C LEU A 143 6.42 -7.11 13.78
N ALA A 144 5.66 -6.11 13.30
CA ALA A 144 4.80 -6.24 12.13
C ALA A 144 5.62 -6.53 10.86
N SER A 145 6.71 -5.81 10.63
CA SER A 145 7.60 -6.02 9.48
C SER A 145 8.23 -7.42 9.48
N LEU A 146 8.70 -7.89 10.63
CA LEU A 146 9.23 -9.24 10.77
C LEU A 146 8.15 -10.30 10.52
N ALA A 147 6.95 -10.09 11.03
CA ALA A 147 5.81 -10.99 10.81
C ALA A 147 5.46 -11.10 9.30
N ILE A 148 5.48 -10.00 8.56
CA ILE A 148 5.23 -10.00 7.11
C ILE A 148 6.29 -10.81 6.36
N ILE A 149 7.56 -10.63 6.72
CA ILE A 149 8.66 -11.41 6.14
C ILE A 149 8.44 -12.90 6.40
N VAL A 150 8.17 -13.27 7.67
CA VAL A 150 7.91 -14.67 8.05
C VAL A 150 6.68 -15.23 7.36
N PHE A 151 5.60 -14.44 7.25
CA PHE A 151 4.36 -14.84 6.58
C PHE A 151 4.57 -15.20 5.12
N ALA A 152 5.35 -14.42 4.42
CA ALA A 152 5.53 -14.53 2.98
C ALA A 152 6.66 -15.49 2.57
N LEU A 153 7.49 -15.99 3.51
CA LEU A 153 8.51 -16.99 3.19
C LEU A 153 7.86 -18.30 2.68
N PRO A 154 8.43 -18.95 1.65
CA PRO A 154 7.87 -20.17 1.09
C PRO A 154 7.85 -21.30 2.12
N THR A 155 6.80 -22.13 2.06
CA THR A 155 6.62 -23.33 2.89
C THR A 155 6.75 -24.58 2.02
N GLY A 156 7.42 -25.62 2.56
CA GLY A 156 7.54 -26.93 1.93
C GLY A 156 8.70 -27.10 0.95
N GLN A 157 8.64 -28.13 0.10
CA GLN A 157 9.72 -28.55 -0.81
C GLN A 157 10.12 -27.50 -1.86
N THR A 158 9.33 -26.46 -2.05
CA THR A 158 9.65 -25.33 -2.94
C THR A 158 10.76 -24.44 -2.39
N ALA A 159 11.14 -24.61 -1.11
CA ALA A 159 12.22 -23.85 -0.47
C ALA A 159 13.64 -24.35 -0.85
N THR A 160 13.76 -25.49 -1.49
CA THR A 160 15.00 -26.29 -1.47
C THR A 160 15.90 -26.13 -2.69
N ALA A 161 15.76 -25.28 -3.64
CA ALA A 161 16.71 -25.38 -4.77
C ALA A 161 17.00 -24.13 -5.60
N ARG A 162 16.59 -22.94 -5.22
CA ARG A 162 17.00 -21.78 -6.04
C ARG A 162 18.04 -20.94 -5.35
N LYS A 163 19.23 -20.84 -5.99
CA LYS A 163 20.28 -19.89 -5.60
C LYS A 163 19.65 -18.50 -5.48
N LEU A 164 19.90 -17.85 -4.35
CA LEU A 164 19.47 -16.46 -4.11
C LEU A 164 20.04 -15.57 -5.21
N ASP A 165 19.20 -15.13 -6.13
CA ASP A 165 19.64 -14.19 -7.15
C ASP A 165 19.84 -12.81 -6.48
N ARG A 166 21.11 -12.43 -6.34
CA ARG A 166 21.48 -11.13 -5.75
C ARG A 166 20.85 -9.96 -6.49
N SER A 167 20.68 -10.07 -7.81
CA SER A 167 20.05 -9.04 -8.61
C SER A 167 18.55 -8.91 -8.26
N ALA A 168 17.84 -10.02 -8.09
CA ALA A 168 16.45 -10.01 -7.65
C ALA A 168 16.29 -9.36 -6.27
N LEU A 169 17.20 -9.66 -5.33
CA LEU A 169 17.20 -9.07 -4.00
C LEU A 169 17.44 -7.54 -4.06
N VAL A 170 18.42 -7.08 -4.84
CA VAL A 170 18.67 -5.64 -5.02
C VAL A 170 17.44 -4.92 -5.56
N TRP A 171 16.78 -5.47 -6.60
CA TRP A 171 15.57 -4.87 -7.14
C TRP A 171 14.39 -4.92 -6.17
N ALA A 172 14.29 -5.95 -5.33
CA ALA A 172 13.28 -6.02 -4.27
C ALA A 172 13.51 -4.94 -3.19
N LEU A 173 14.77 -4.71 -2.80
CA LEU A 173 15.14 -3.64 -1.87
C LEU A 173 14.86 -2.25 -2.46
N LEU A 174 15.22 -2.03 -3.74
CA LEU A 174 14.89 -0.79 -4.44
C LEU A 174 13.37 -0.59 -4.57
N THR A 175 12.62 -1.67 -4.73
CA THR A 175 11.14 -1.62 -4.72
C THR A 175 10.62 -1.21 -3.35
N ALA A 176 11.15 -1.78 -2.25
CA ALA A 176 10.78 -1.38 -0.89
C ALA A 176 11.12 0.09 -0.61
N LEU A 177 12.30 0.55 -1.07
CA LEU A 177 12.68 1.95 -1.02
C LEU A 177 11.68 2.83 -1.77
N GLY A 178 11.32 2.44 -3.00
CA GLY A 178 10.32 3.15 -3.80
C GLY A 178 8.95 3.24 -3.09
N VAL A 179 8.50 2.15 -2.44
CA VAL A 179 7.24 2.14 -1.67
C VAL A 179 7.29 3.14 -0.52
N GLY A 180 8.36 3.14 0.28
CA GLY A 180 8.51 4.07 1.39
C GLY A 180 8.60 5.53 0.92
N MET A 181 9.31 5.77 -0.16
CA MET A 181 9.45 7.11 -0.74
C MET A 181 8.13 7.65 -1.28
N TYR A 182 7.36 6.86 -2.06
CA TYR A 182 6.06 7.36 -2.54
C TYR A 182 5.07 7.55 -1.40
N ALA A 183 5.06 6.67 -0.39
CA ALA A 183 4.18 6.82 0.76
C ALA A 183 4.37 8.18 1.45
N VAL A 184 5.63 8.60 1.62
CA VAL A 184 5.97 9.90 2.23
C VAL A 184 5.70 11.07 1.28
N ALA A 185 6.06 10.94 -0.01
CA ALA A 185 5.81 11.97 -1.01
C ALA A 185 4.31 12.24 -1.16
N ASP A 186 3.50 11.18 -1.24
CA ASP A 186 2.05 11.25 -1.37
C ASP A 186 1.41 11.84 -0.12
N THR A 187 1.87 11.44 1.06
CA THR A 187 1.42 12.01 2.33
C THR A 187 1.64 13.52 2.36
N ARG A 188 2.85 13.96 1.99
CA ARG A 188 3.20 15.38 1.93
C ARG A 188 2.33 16.13 0.92
N ALA A 189 2.17 15.56 -0.28
CA ALA A 189 1.36 16.17 -1.33
C ALA A 189 -0.12 16.25 -0.94
N ALA A 190 -0.70 15.16 -0.43
CA ALA A 190 -2.09 15.12 -0.01
C ALA A 190 -2.41 16.09 1.12
N ARG A 191 -1.49 16.22 2.11
CA ARG A 191 -1.64 17.17 3.22
C ARG A 191 -1.46 18.64 2.81
N ALA A 192 -0.77 18.89 1.70
CA ALA A 192 -0.61 20.24 1.16
C ALA A 192 -1.80 20.71 0.31
N MET A 193 -2.74 19.81 -0.02
CA MET A 193 -3.93 20.14 -0.81
C MET A 193 -5.10 20.56 0.08
N PRO A 194 -5.96 21.48 -0.39
CA PRO A 194 -7.21 21.81 0.30
C PRO A 194 -8.13 20.60 0.47
N ASP A 195 -8.13 19.69 -0.51
CA ASP A 195 -8.85 18.41 -0.50
C ASP A 195 -7.90 17.29 -0.95
N PRO A 196 -7.69 16.24 -0.13
CA PRO A 196 -6.86 15.09 -0.49
C PRO A 196 -7.28 14.40 -1.79
N MET A 197 -8.56 14.47 -2.16
CA MET A 197 -9.06 13.89 -3.41
C MET A 197 -8.50 14.62 -4.64
N THR A 198 -8.19 15.90 -4.54
CA THR A 198 -7.46 16.64 -5.56
C THR A 198 -6.13 15.95 -5.91
N PHE A 199 -5.34 15.58 -4.89
CA PHE A 199 -4.10 14.84 -5.11
C PHE A 199 -4.34 13.49 -5.82
N VAL A 200 -5.33 12.70 -5.37
CA VAL A 200 -5.64 11.39 -5.96
C VAL A 200 -5.98 11.50 -7.44
N VAL A 201 -6.85 12.47 -7.79
CA VAL A 201 -7.27 12.69 -9.17
C VAL A 201 -6.08 13.05 -10.05
N TRP A 202 -5.28 14.05 -9.67
CA TRP A 202 -4.16 14.51 -10.48
C TRP A 202 -3.01 13.52 -10.53
N LEU A 203 -2.75 12.79 -9.44
CA LEU A 203 -1.77 11.70 -9.44
C LEU A 203 -2.15 10.64 -10.48
N PHE A 204 -3.39 10.13 -10.46
CA PHE A 204 -3.79 9.05 -11.35
C PHE A 204 -3.91 9.48 -12.82
N LEU A 205 -4.24 10.76 -13.07
CA LEU A 205 -4.19 11.30 -14.44
C LEU A 205 -2.78 11.33 -15.04
N LEU A 206 -1.74 11.28 -14.23
CA LEU A 206 -0.34 11.33 -14.67
C LEU A 206 0.39 9.99 -14.50
N ASP A 207 0.09 9.20 -13.47
CA ASP A 207 0.88 8.02 -13.10
C ASP A 207 0.83 6.89 -14.15
N TRP A 208 -0.32 6.68 -14.81
CA TRP A 208 -0.46 5.63 -15.82
C TRP A 208 0.52 5.73 -16.99
N VAL A 209 1.08 6.92 -17.24
CA VAL A 209 1.97 7.19 -18.38
C VAL A 209 3.23 6.34 -18.28
N GLY A 210 3.88 6.30 -17.11
CA GLY A 210 5.18 5.60 -16.95
C GLY A 210 5.10 4.11 -17.24
N VAL A 211 4.15 3.41 -16.61
CA VAL A 211 3.99 1.96 -16.82
C VAL A 211 3.52 1.65 -18.24
N THR A 212 2.70 2.53 -18.84
CA THR A 212 2.22 2.37 -20.22
C THR A 212 3.38 2.50 -21.22
N VAL A 213 4.22 3.51 -21.07
CA VAL A 213 5.42 3.69 -21.93
C VAL A 213 6.33 2.46 -21.85
N VAL A 214 6.60 1.95 -20.64
CA VAL A 214 7.43 0.74 -20.46
C VAL A 214 6.76 -0.47 -21.13
N ALA A 215 5.46 -0.66 -20.95
CA ALA A 215 4.74 -1.80 -21.55
C ALA A 215 4.72 -1.73 -23.08
N VAL A 216 4.44 -0.57 -23.66
CA VAL A 216 4.44 -0.35 -25.12
C VAL A 216 5.81 -0.62 -25.70
N ILE A 217 6.89 -0.11 -25.09
CA ILE A 217 8.27 -0.36 -25.57
C ILE A 217 8.63 -1.84 -25.49
N GLN A 218 8.26 -2.55 -24.42
CA GLN A 218 8.61 -3.94 -24.23
C GLN A 218 7.75 -4.89 -25.06
N ARG A 219 6.47 -4.59 -25.28
CA ARG A 219 5.54 -5.45 -26.04
C ARG A 219 5.49 -5.10 -27.53
N ARG A 220 5.94 -3.91 -27.92
CA ARG A 220 5.93 -3.42 -29.31
C ARG A 220 4.57 -3.72 -30.00
N GLY A 221 4.55 -4.32 -31.18
CA GLY A 221 3.33 -4.60 -31.94
C GLY A 221 2.29 -5.55 -31.30
N GLN A 222 2.63 -6.22 -30.18
CA GLN A 222 1.74 -7.19 -29.52
C GLN A 222 0.88 -6.58 -28.39
N ILE A 223 0.99 -5.26 -28.14
CA ILE A 223 0.32 -4.61 -27.01
C ILE A 223 -1.22 -4.73 -27.09
N GLY A 224 -1.81 -4.66 -28.28
CA GLY A 224 -3.25 -4.76 -28.49
C GLY A 224 -3.82 -6.12 -28.07
N GLU A 225 -3.18 -7.21 -28.48
CA GLU A 225 -3.59 -8.56 -28.08
C GLU A 225 -3.38 -8.81 -26.60
N ALA A 226 -2.26 -8.35 -26.04
CA ALA A 226 -1.97 -8.46 -24.63
C ALA A 226 -3.02 -7.72 -23.79
N MET A 227 -3.40 -6.50 -24.19
CA MET A 227 -4.46 -5.72 -23.54
C MET A 227 -5.82 -6.41 -23.68
N ALA A 228 -6.17 -6.94 -24.85
CA ALA A 228 -7.44 -7.63 -25.08
C ALA A 228 -7.62 -8.85 -24.17
N ARG A 229 -6.54 -9.51 -23.75
CA ARG A 229 -6.58 -10.62 -22.78
C ARG A 229 -6.73 -10.15 -21.35
N GLN A 230 -6.27 -8.92 -21.03
CA GLN A 230 -6.17 -8.39 -19.67
C GLN A 230 -7.28 -7.41 -19.29
N TRP A 231 -8.11 -6.94 -20.23
CA TRP A 231 -9.03 -5.81 -20.00
C TRP A 231 -10.03 -6.03 -18.85
N LYS A 232 -10.58 -7.26 -18.70
CA LYS A 232 -11.54 -7.55 -17.61
C LYS A 232 -10.85 -7.49 -16.24
N GLY A 233 -9.65 -8.08 -16.14
CA GLY A 233 -8.85 -8.00 -14.93
C GLY A 233 -8.35 -6.59 -14.64
N GLY A 234 -7.98 -5.86 -15.71
CA GLY A 234 -7.59 -4.45 -15.64
C GLY A 234 -8.73 -3.56 -15.16
N LEU A 235 -9.96 -3.75 -15.68
CA LEU A 235 -11.14 -2.99 -15.25
C LEU A 235 -11.44 -3.24 -13.77
N ALA A 236 -11.59 -4.49 -13.36
CA ALA A 236 -11.89 -4.82 -11.96
C ALA A 236 -10.76 -4.40 -11.02
N GLY A 237 -9.51 -4.71 -11.38
CA GLY A 237 -8.35 -4.34 -10.58
C GLY A 237 -8.12 -2.83 -10.51
N GLY A 238 -8.37 -2.08 -11.61
CA GLY A 238 -8.24 -0.64 -11.64
C GLY A 238 -9.27 0.07 -10.78
N MET A 239 -10.54 -0.30 -10.88
CA MET A 239 -11.60 0.26 -10.04
C MET A 239 -11.33 0.00 -8.54
N LEU A 240 -10.98 -1.24 -8.18
CA LEU A 240 -10.60 -1.58 -6.81
C LEU A 240 -9.33 -0.85 -6.37
N GLY A 241 -8.36 -0.69 -7.28
CA GLY A 241 -7.13 0.05 -7.04
C GLY A 241 -7.39 1.53 -6.73
N THR A 242 -8.28 2.17 -7.49
CA THR A 242 -8.69 3.57 -7.24
C THR A 242 -9.31 3.72 -5.86
N ILE A 243 -10.25 2.84 -5.50
CA ILE A 243 -10.89 2.84 -4.18
C ILE A 243 -9.83 2.62 -3.08
N SER A 244 -9.00 1.58 -3.25
CA SER A 244 -7.94 1.25 -2.29
C SER A 244 -7.01 2.43 -2.03
N TYR A 245 -6.59 3.09 -3.09
CA TYR A 245 -5.63 4.16 -2.99
C TYR A 245 -6.24 5.44 -2.43
N GLY A 246 -7.47 5.79 -2.84
CA GLY A 246 -8.22 6.91 -2.28
C GLY A 246 -8.42 6.79 -0.77
N LEU A 247 -8.80 5.59 -0.29
CA LEU A 247 -8.91 5.29 1.14
C LEU A 247 -7.57 5.47 1.86
N ALA A 248 -6.47 5.01 1.25
CA ALA A 248 -5.13 5.16 1.81
C ALA A 248 -4.69 6.63 1.89
N ILE A 249 -4.87 7.39 0.82
CA ILE A 249 -4.51 8.81 0.78
C ILE A 249 -5.29 9.58 1.84
N TYR A 250 -6.58 9.29 2.00
CA TYR A 250 -7.36 9.92 3.07
C TYR A 250 -6.83 9.53 4.46
N ALA A 251 -6.45 8.26 4.66
CA ALA A 251 -5.84 7.82 5.92
C ALA A 251 -4.50 8.53 6.20
N TYR A 252 -3.67 8.78 5.18
CA TYR A 252 -2.42 9.53 5.32
C TYR A 252 -2.59 10.99 5.79
N THR A 253 -3.77 11.57 5.62
CA THR A 253 -4.08 12.89 6.17
C THR A 253 -4.51 12.86 7.64
N LEU A 254 -4.87 11.69 8.16
CA LEU A 254 -5.41 11.52 9.50
C LEU A 254 -4.40 10.96 10.52
N THR A 255 -3.36 10.27 10.06
CA THR A 255 -2.37 9.64 10.95
C THR A 255 -0.99 9.52 10.27
N ASP A 256 0.02 9.04 11.01
CA ASP A 256 1.40 8.93 10.54
C ASP A 256 1.55 8.00 9.33
N ALA A 257 2.41 8.38 8.39
CA ALA A 257 2.64 7.64 7.16
C ALA A 257 3.11 6.19 7.40
N ALA A 258 3.95 5.97 8.42
CA ALA A 258 4.43 4.64 8.78
C ALA A 258 3.29 3.74 9.31
N VAL A 259 2.35 4.31 10.09
CA VAL A 259 1.18 3.60 10.62
C VAL A 259 0.26 3.15 9.48
N VAL A 260 -0.06 4.07 8.56
CA VAL A 260 -0.89 3.75 7.38
C VAL A 260 -0.23 2.66 6.54
N THR A 261 1.07 2.80 6.25
CA THR A 261 1.80 1.81 5.44
C THR A 261 1.79 0.44 6.12
N ALA A 262 2.07 0.37 7.43
CA ALA A 262 2.06 -0.89 8.18
C ALA A 262 0.66 -1.54 8.21
N LEU A 263 -0.40 -0.76 8.44
CA LEU A 263 -1.78 -1.27 8.42
C LEU A 263 -2.17 -1.81 7.05
N ARG A 264 -1.76 -1.16 5.98
CA ARG A 264 -2.03 -1.62 4.60
C ARG A 264 -1.31 -2.92 4.25
N GLU A 265 -0.21 -3.25 4.93
CA GLU A 265 0.47 -4.54 4.74
C GLU A 265 -0.35 -5.74 5.23
N THR A 266 -1.41 -5.55 6.02
CA THR A 266 -2.39 -6.61 6.28
C THR A 266 -3.02 -7.17 5.00
N SER A 267 -2.91 -6.46 3.89
CA SER A 267 -3.31 -6.95 2.55
C SER A 267 -2.68 -8.30 2.18
N VAL A 268 -1.50 -8.62 2.72
CA VAL A 268 -0.84 -9.93 2.52
C VAL A 268 -1.66 -11.05 3.16
N VAL A 269 -2.22 -10.80 4.35
CA VAL A 269 -3.10 -11.75 5.06
C VAL A 269 -4.40 -11.94 4.29
N PHE A 270 -5.03 -10.83 3.86
CA PHE A 270 -6.25 -10.88 3.05
C PHE A 270 -6.02 -11.57 1.70
N ALA A 271 -4.90 -11.31 1.03
CA ALA A 271 -4.56 -11.97 -0.23
C ALA A 271 -4.39 -13.49 -0.05
N ALA A 272 -3.77 -13.92 1.06
CA ALA A 272 -3.64 -15.34 1.35
C ALA A 272 -4.98 -15.99 1.74
N ALA A 273 -5.84 -15.29 2.48
CA ALA A 273 -7.18 -15.75 2.78
C ALA A 273 -8.03 -15.91 1.50
N LEU A 274 -8.00 -14.92 0.60
CA LEU A 274 -8.64 -15.00 -0.70
C LEU A 274 -8.08 -16.15 -1.55
N GLY A 275 -6.75 -16.37 -1.52
CA GLY A 275 -6.11 -17.52 -2.17
C GLY A 275 -6.60 -18.86 -1.62
N ALA A 276 -6.71 -18.97 -0.30
CA ALA A 276 -7.23 -20.20 0.34
C ALA A 276 -8.68 -20.47 -0.02
N ILE A 277 -9.54 -19.44 -0.02
CA ILE A 277 -10.98 -19.57 -0.29
C ILE A 277 -11.25 -19.86 -1.77
N PHE A 278 -10.65 -19.05 -2.68
CA PHE A 278 -10.98 -19.09 -4.11
C PHE A 278 -10.09 -20.01 -4.93
N LEU A 279 -8.84 -20.25 -4.50
CA LEU A 279 -7.86 -21.07 -5.18
C LEU A 279 -7.63 -22.42 -4.46
N LYS A 280 -8.28 -22.63 -3.31
CA LYS A 280 -8.12 -23.81 -2.45
C LYS A 280 -6.66 -24.08 -2.06
N GLU A 281 -5.85 -23.02 -1.94
CA GLU A 281 -4.47 -23.10 -1.46
C GLU A 281 -4.45 -23.36 0.05
N GLY A 282 -3.56 -24.23 0.52
CA GLY A 282 -3.48 -24.55 1.95
C GLY A 282 -3.03 -23.34 2.78
N PHE A 283 -3.80 -23.01 3.83
CA PHE A 283 -3.43 -21.96 4.79
C PHE A 283 -2.68 -22.61 5.96
N GLY A 284 -1.36 -22.76 5.81
CA GLY A 284 -0.55 -23.48 6.78
C GLY A 284 -0.46 -22.76 8.16
N TYR A 285 -0.24 -23.55 9.24
CA TYR A 285 -0.14 -23.07 10.63
C TYR A 285 0.84 -21.91 10.83
N ARG A 286 1.97 -21.91 10.12
CA ARG A 286 2.95 -20.82 10.12
C ARG A 286 2.35 -19.48 9.68
N ARG A 287 1.47 -19.47 8.67
CA ARG A 287 0.79 -18.25 8.21
C ARG A 287 -0.19 -17.72 9.26
N ILE A 288 -0.84 -18.61 10.00
CA ILE A 288 -1.73 -18.23 11.11
C ILE A 288 -0.92 -17.53 12.22
N ILE A 289 0.21 -18.12 12.64
CA ILE A 289 1.09 -17.52 13.66
C ILE A 289 1.61 -16.16 13.19
N ALA A 290 2.11 -16.07 11.95
CA ALA A 290 2.64 -14.83 11.43
C ALA A 290 1.54 -13.75 11.31
N ALA A 291 0.31 -14.10 10.94
CA ALA A 291 -0.82 -13.19 10.95
C ALA A 291 -1.18 -12.70 12.37
N ALA A 292 -1.12 -13.58 13.37
CA ALA A 292 -1.33 -13.21 14.77
C ALA A 292 -0.22 -12.26 15.29
N ILE A 293 1.04 -12.52 14.95
CA ILE A 293 2.17 -11.65 15.29
C ILE A 293 2.05 -10.29 14.60
N LEU A 294 1.65 -10.26 13.32
CA LEU A 294 1.38 -9.03 12.58
C LEU A 294 0.29 -8.21 13.29
N SER A 295 -0.82 -8.84 13.64
CA SER A 295 -1.92 -8.17 14.37
C SER A 295 -1.45 -7.63 15.71
N GLY A 296 -0.65 -8.38 16.47
CA GLY A 296 -0.03 -7.94 17.73
C GLY A 296 0.88 -6.73 17.54
N GLY A 297 1.71 -6.72 16.49
CA GLY A 297 2.57 -5.58 16.15
C GLY A 297 1.77 -4.31 15.82
N LEU A 298 0.69 -4.46 15.04
CA LEU A 298 -0.19 -3.35 14.69
C LEU A 298 -0.97 -2.81 15.90
N LEU A 299 -1.40 -3.68 16.81
CA LEU A 299 -2.04 -3.27 18.07
C LEU A 299 -1.05 -2.50 18.96
N LEU A 300 0.23 -2.92 19.02
CA LEU A 300 1.28 -2.18 19.74
C LEU A 300 1.51 -0.79 19.13
N MET A 301 1.53 -0.68 17.79
CA MET A 301 1.64 0.63 17.14
C MET A 301 0.45 1.53 17.50
N GLN A 302 -0.76 0.99 17.52
CA GLN A 302 -1.96 1.75 17.85
C GLN A 302 -2.02 2.15 19.33
N ALA A 303 -1.49 1.32 20.22
CA ALA A 303 -1.42 1.64 21.65
C ALA A 303 -0.36 2.71 21.99
N GLY A 304 0.60 2.94 21.08
CA GLY A 304 1.63 3.97 21.23
C GLY A 304 1.29 5.30 20.55
N ALA A 305 0.13 5.39 19.88
CA ALA A 305 -0.31 6.57 19.11
C ALA A 305 -0.96 7.67 19.98
#